data_32bf0397e57ba7ac2bad828cbbcc6fd2
#
_entry.id   32bf0397e57ba7ac2bad828cbbcc6fd2
#
_cell.length_a   1.000
_cell.length_b   1.000
_cell.length_c   1.000
_cell.angle_alpha   90.00
_cell.angle_beta   90.00
_cell.angle_gamma   90.00
#
_symmetry.space_group_name_H-M   'P 1'
#
loop_
_entity.id
_entity.type
_entity.pdbx_description
1 polymer ?
#
loop_
_entity_poly.entity_id
_entity_poly.type
_entity_poly.pdbx_seq_one_letter_code
_entity_poly.pdbx_strand_id
1 'polypeptide(L)'
;MRKLIFIAFMVMSVCGYAQKYEVGTTTAVWKAPAAADFLHAKAIGVKYVEVAFNQCYRGVPVDEVIPRIKEMKAKIDSADIEVWSIHLPFSRTLDISVLDDRLRKENVDFMAEMIELCAMFQPTCLVLHPSSEPIADSIRAQRIANASESIAYLKKYADRIGAQLCIENLPRTCLGNTPEELMRIVGDIPDVKVCFD
;
A
#
# COMPACT_ATOMS: atom_id res chain seq x y z
N MET A 1 54.28 5.05 8.95
CA MET A 1 53.07 5.57 9.59
C MET A 1 52.00 6.12 8.61
N ARG A 2 52.35 6.81 7.53
CA ARG A 2 51.38 7.36 6.55
C ARG A 2 50.51 6.31 5.82
N LYS A 3 51.04 5.11 5.55
CA LYS A 3 50.27 4.05 4.85
C LYS A 3 49.20 3.35 5.73
N LEU A 4 49.39 3.28 7.03
CA LEU A 4 48.45 2.68 7.97
C LEU A 4 47.22 3.57 8.19
N ILE A 5 47.39 4.90 8.14
CA ILE A 5 46.27 5.86 8.26
C ILE A 5 45.32 5.79 7.06
N PHE A 6 45.88 5.54 5.84
CA PHE A 6 45.06 5.43 4.62
C PHE A 6 44.19 4.16 4.60
N ILE A 7 44.68 3.05 5.13
CA ILE A 7 43.95 1.78 5.24
C ILE A 7 42.83 1.91 6.30
N ALA A 8 43.11 2.56 7.42
CA ALA A 8 42.10 2.80 8.46
C ALA A 8 40.92 3.70 7.96
N PHE A 9 41.22 4.72 7.13
CA PHE A 9 40.20 5.57 6.52
C PHE A 9 39.36 4.82 5.46
N MET A 10 39.98 3.94 4.69
CA MET A 10 39.31 3.13 3.67
C MET A 10 38.38 2.07 4.30
N VAL A 11 38.75 1.48 5.44
CA VAL A 11 37.92 0.52 6.17
C VAL A 11 36.75 1.22 6.87
N MET A 12 36.91 2.44 7.38
CA MET A 12 35.81 3.21 7.95
C MET A 12 34.79 3.70 6.91
N SER A 13 35.23 3.93 5.67
CA SER A 13 34.33 4.35 4.57
C SER A 13 33.42 3.23 4.07
N VAL A 14 33.77 1.96 4.26
CA VAL A 14 33.00 0.80 3.82
C VAL A 14 31.98 0.35 4.88
N CYS A 15 32.20 0.66 6.16
CA CYS A 15 31.26 0.32 7.23
C CYS A 15 30.09 1.30 7.40
N GLY A 16 30.03 2.38 6.60
CA GLY A 16 29.12 3.51 6.87
C GLY A 16 27.73 3.45 6.21
N TYR A 17 27.45 2.49 5.31
CA TYR A 17 26.21 2.51 4.51
C TYR A 17 25.53 1.14 4.38
N ALA A 18 25.55 0.32 5.40
CA ALA A 18 24.59 -0.77 5.45
C ALA A 18 23.22 -0.20 5.84
N GLN A 19 22.39 0.13 4.86
CA GLN A 19 20.99 0.47 5.13
C GLN A 19 20.35 -0.73 5.81
N LYS A 20 19.95 -0.54 7.07
CA LYS A 20 19.30 -1.60 7.83
C LYS A 20 17.85 -1.67 7.40
N TYR A 21 17.51 -2.69 6.63
CA TYR A 21 16.13 -2.99 6.29
C TYR A 21 15.45 -3.64 7.49
N GLU A 22 14.22 -3.24 7.76
CA GLU A 22 13.37 -3.89 8.74
C GLU A 22 12.45 -4.89 8.02
N VAL A 23 12.12 -5.99 8.70
CA VAL A 23 11.30 -7.06 8.12
C VAL A 23 9.86 -6.92 8.56
N GLY A 24 8.95 -6.93 7.59
CA GLY A 24 7.51 -6.98 7.78
C GLY A 24 6.90 -8.26 7.20
N THR A 25 5.62 -8.45 7.45
CA THR A 25 4.78 -9.48 6.83
C THR A 25 3.48 -8.85 6.35
N THR A 26 2.65 -9.58 5.62
CA THR A 26 1.29 -9.15 5.28
C THR A 26 0.25 -10.08 5.87
N THR A 27 -0.92 -9.56 6.26
CA THR A 27 -2.03 -10.40 6.73
C THR A 27 -2.55 -11.34 5.64
N ALA A 28 -2.25 -11.04 4.36
CA ALA A 28 -2.65 -11.88 3.22
C ALA A 28 -2.04 -13.29 3.23
N VAL A 29 -0.94 -13.51 3.98
CA VAL A 29 -0.35 -14.85 4.13
C VAL A 29 -1.23 -15.79 4.94
N TRP A 30 -2.17 -15.26 5.71
CA TRP A 30 -3.14 -16.03 6.48
C TRP A 30 -4.54 -15.90 5.89
N LYS A 31 -5.24 -17.01 5.75
CA LYS A 31 -6.64 -17.01 5.29
C LYS A 31 -7.57 -16.30 6.28
N ALA A 32 -7.32 -16.49 7.57
CA ALA A 32 -8.04 -15.86 8.68
C ALA A 32 -7.05 -15.62 9.83
N PRO A 33 -6.42 -14.44 9.89
CA PRO A 33 -5.40 -14.13 10.89
C PRO A 33 -5.92 -14.26 12.32
N ALA A 34 -5.22 -15.03 13.15
CA ALA A 34 -5.48 -15.15 14.57
C ALA A 34 -4.41 -14.39 15.39
N ALA A 35 -4.71 -14.05 16.64
CA ALA A 35 -3.73 -13.38 17.51
C ALA A 35 -2.43 -14.19 17.65
N ALA A 36 -2.52 -15.53 17.66
CA ALA A 36 -1.36 -16.43 17.72
C ALA A 36 -0.41 -16.28 16.52
N ASP A 37 -0.93 -15.96 15.33
CA ASP A 37 -0.10 -15.76 14.14
C ASP A 37 0.78 -14.51 14.29
N PHE A 38 0.23 -13.42 14.81
CA PHE A 38 0.97 -12.19 15.08
C PHE A 38 1.99 -12.36 16.21
N LEU A 39 1.61 -13.08 17.28
CA LEU A 39 2.55 -13.42 18.37
C LEU A 39 3.72 -14.27 17.87
N HIS A 40 3.45 -15.24 16.99
CA HIS A 40 4.51 -16.03 16.35
C HIS A 40 5.40 -15.15 15.45
N ALA A 41 4.81 -14.30 14.61
CA ALA A 41 5.56 -13.35 13.77
C ALA A 41 6.47 -12.46 14.60
N LYS A 42 5.97 -11.91 15.70
CA LYS A 42 6.78 -11.10 16.64
C LYS A 42 7.93 -11.90 17.24
N ALA A 43 7.67 -13.14 17.67
CA ALA A 43 8.69 -14.01 18.29
C ALA A 43 9.86 -14.33 17.36
N ILE A 44 9.65 -14.35 16.03
CA ILE A 44 10.69 -14.55 15.01
C ILE A 44 11.31 -13.25 14.49
N GLY A 45 10.97 -12.09 15.09
CA GLY A 45 11.60 -10.80 14.81
C GLY A 45 10.87 -9.91 13.81
N VAL A 46 9.64 -10.25 13.40
CA VAL A 46 8.80 -9.38 12.57
C VAL A 46 8.33 -8.19 13.40
N LYS A 47 8.54 -6.97 12.89
CA LYS A 47 8.16 -5.73 13.57
C LYS A 47 6.96 -5.05 12.94
N TYR A 48 6.76 -5.24 11.65
CA TYR A 48 5.80 -4.52 10.83
C TYR A 48 4.83 -5.47 10.14
N VAL A 49 3.60 -5.01 9.96
CA VAL A 49 2.60 -5.74 9.18
C VAL A 49 1.92 -4.82 8.18
N GLU A 50 1.69 -5.35 6.99
CA GLU A 50 0.72 -4.83 6.05
C GLU A 50 -0.63 -5.49 6.28
N VAL A 51 -1.69 -4.69 6.39
CA VAL A 51 -3.06 -5.20 6.46
C VAL A 51 -3.66 -5.29 5.05
N ALA A 52 -3.97 -6.48 4.59
CA ALA A 52 -4.78 -6.69 3.39
C ALA A 52 -6.24 -6.34 3.69
N PHE A 53 -6.65 -5.10 3.37
CA PHE A 53 -7.94 -4.55 3.80
C PHE A 53 -9.15 -5.33 3.27
N ASN A 54 -8.99 -6.06 2.15
CA ASN A 54 -9.99 -7.00 1.66
C ASN A 54 -10.49 -7.99 2.73
N GLN A 55 -9.66 -8.34 3.71
CA GLN A 55 -10.02 -9.26 4.80
C GLN A 55 -10.97 -8.61 5.82
N CYS A 56 -11.04 -7.28 5.85
CA CYS A 56 -11.89 -6.54 6.78
C CYS A 56 -13.32 -6.32 6.25
N TYR A 57 -13.50 -6.24 4.91
CA TYR A 57 -14.81 -5.87 4.36
C TYR A 57 -15.40 -6.88 3.37
N ARG A 58 -14.58 -7.67 2.66
CA ARG A 58 -15.10 -8.56 1.60
C ARG A 58 -15.94 -9.68 2.19
N GLY A 59 -17.20 -9.76 1.74
CA GLY A 59 -18.15 -10.77 2.23
C GLY A 59 -18.61 -10.55 3.67
N VAL A 60 -18.42 -9.34 4.19
CA VAL A 60 -18.83 -8.92 5.54
C VAL A 60 -20.02 -7.96 5.38
N PRO A 61 -21.11 -8.11 6.15
CA PRO A 61 -22.19 -7.13 6.22
C PRO A 61 -21.66 -5.72 6.58
N VAL A 62 -22.27 -4.67 6.04
CA VAL A 62 -21.78 -3.29 6.22
C VAL A 62 -21.65 -2.89 7.68
N ASP A 63 -22.60 -3.28 8.51
CA ASP A 63 -22.62 -3.03 9.96
C ASP A 63 -21.55 -3.82 10.74
N GLU A 64 -20.99 -4.87 10.15
CA GLU A 64 -19.92 -5.67 10.73
C GLU A 64 -18.51 -5.24 10.30
N VAL A 65 -18.37 -4.35 9.31
CA VAL A 65 -17.05 -3.91 8.81
C VAL A 65 -16.23 -3.25 9.91
N ILE A 66 -16.79 -2.28 10.63
CA ILE A 66 -16.09 -1.60 11.73
C ILE A 66 -15.75 -2.57 12.89
N PRO A 67 -16.65 -3.44 13.36
CA PRO A 67 -16.30 -4.50 14.30
C PRO A 67 -15.13 -5.37 13.83
N ARG A 68 -15.10 -5.77 12.55
CA ARG A 68 -14.03 -6.58 11.97
C ARG A 68 -12.69 -5.86 11.94
N ILE A 69 -12.69 -4.56 11.62
CA ILE A 69 -11.48 -3.72 11.67
C ILE A 69 -10.94 -3.67 13.10
N LYS A 70 -11.81 -3.43 14.09
CA LYS A 70 -11.42 -3.40 15.51
C LYS A 70 -10.85 -4.72 15.99
N GLU A 71 -11.46 -5.82 15.58
CA GLU A 71 -10.98 -7.19 15.89
C GLU A 71 -9.58 -7.42 15.31
N MET A 72 -9.37 -7.09 14.03
CA MET A 72 -8.06 -7.21 13.37
C MET A 72 -7.01 -6.36 14.08
N LYS A 73 -7.33 -5.10 14.36
CA LYS A 73 -6.44 -4.20 15.09
C LYS A 73 -6.06 -4.75 16.47
N ALA A 74 -7.04 -5.24 17.23
CA ALA A 74 -6.78 -5.81 18.56
C ALA A 74 -5.84 -7.03 18.51
N LYS A 75 -5.97 -7.89 17.48
CA LYS A 75 -5.07 -9.02 17.27
C LYS A 75 -3.64 -8.57 17.01
N ILE A 76 -3.45 -7.55 16.16
CA ILE A 76 -2.13 -6.98 15.83
C ILE A 76 -1.51 -6.32 17.08
N ASP A 77 -2.29 -5.50 17.79
CA ASP A 77 -1.85 -4.81 19.01
C ASP A 77 -1.42 -5.78 20.11
N SER A 78 -2.12 -6.92 20.24
CA SER A 78 -1.77 -7.92 21.26
C SER A 78 -0.37 -8.51 21.09
N ALA A 79 0.21 -8.39 19.89
CA ALA A 79 1.55 -8.86 19.58
C ALA A 79 2.59 -7.72 19.56
N ASP A 80 2.20 -6.46 19.84
CA ASP A 80 3.09 -5.30 19.73
C ASP A 80 3.79 -5.23 18.37
N ILE A 81 3.02 -5.43 17.28
CA ILE A 81 3.44 -5.26 15.89
C ILE A 81 2.85 -3.96 15.36
N GLU A 82 3.66 -3.19 14.65
CA GLU A 82 3.24 -1.92 14.04
C GLU A 82 2.57 -2.17 12.68
N VAL A 83 1.43 -1.52 12.43
CA VAL A 83 0.83 -1.49 11.09
C VAL A 83 1.58 -0.46 10.26
N TRP A 84 2.50 -0.93 9.41
CA TRP A 84 3.26 -0.09 8.51
C TRP A 84 2.44 0.36 7.32
N SER A 85 1.79 -0.59 6.65
CA SER A 85 0.99 -0.30 5.47
C SER A 85 -0.37 -0.99 5.51
N ILE A 86 -1.28 -0.43 4.73
CA ILE A 86 -2.55 -1.08 4.40
C ILE A 86 -2.62 -1.22 2.89
N HIS A 87 -2.76 -2.44 2.41
CA HIS A 87 -3.11 -2.69 1.03
C HIS A 87 -4.61 -2.41 0.85
N LEU A 88 -4.93 -1.33 0.15
CA LEU A 88 -6.30 -0.90 -0.08
C LEU A 88 -7.11 -1.95 -0.86
N PRO A 89 -8.45 -1.87 -0.83
CA PRO A 89 -9.29 -2.78 -1.59
C PRO A 89 -8.91 -2.88 -3.07
N PHE A 90 -8.86 -4.09 -3.58
CA PHE A 90 -8.66 -4.35 -5.00
C PHE A 90 -9.51 -5.51 -5.48
N SER A 91 -10.02 -5.42 -6.69
CA SER A 91 -10.73 -6.49 -7.39
C SER A 91 -10.82 -6.16 -8.89
N ARG A 92 -11.29 -7.11 -9.71
CA ARG A 92 -11.50 -6.86 -11.14
C ARG A 92 -12.57 -5.81 -11.43
N THR A 93 -13.49 -5.60 -10.51
CA THR A 93 -14.59 -4.63 -10.66
C THR A 93 -14.32 -3.31 -9.96
N LEU A 94 -13.34 -3.26 -9.06
CA LEU A 94 -12.95 -2.05 -8.35
C LEU A 94 -11.72 -1.44 -9.04
N ASP A 95 -11.97 -0.56 -10.00
CA ASP A 95 -10.96 0.05 -10.85
C ASP A 95 -11.18 1.55 -10.97
N ILE A 96 -10.22 2.33 -10.47
CA ILE A 96 -10.28 3.79 -10.41
C ILE A 96 -9.92 4.49 -11.73
N SER A 97 -9.58 3.72 -12.76
CA SER A 97 -9.16 4.23 -14.07
C SER A 97 -10.19 4.03 -15.18
N VAL A 98 -11.33 3.37 -14.91
CA VAL A 98 -12.33 3.03 -15.94
C VAL A 98 -12.80 4.24 -16.74
N LEU A 99 -13.20 4.01 -18.01
CA LEU A 99 -13.65 5.07 -18.91
C LEU A 99 -15.08 5.54 -18.62
N ASP A 100 -15.92 4.69 -18.05
CA ASP A 100 -17.25 5.09 -17.59
C ASP A 100 -17.11 6.00 -16.36
N ASP A 101 -17.43 7.28 -16.54
CA ASP A 101 -17.26 8.31 -15.50
C ASP A 101 -18.11 8.06 -14.26
N ARG A 102 -19.31 7.50 -14.44
CA ARG A 102 -20.19 7.16 -13.31
C ARG A 102 -19.60 6.03 -12.49
N LEU A 103 -19.19 4.94 -13.15
CA LEU A 103 -18.56 3.80 -12.49
C LEU A 103 -17.22 4.19 -11.85
N ARG A 104 -16.42 5.03 -12.51
CA ARG A 104 -15.18 5.54 -11.94
C ARG A 104 -15.45 6.33 -10.67
N LYS A 105 -16.45 7.22 -10.69
CA LYS A 105 -16.83 7.99 -9.52
C LYS A 105 -17.26 7.07 -8.37
N GLU A 106 -18.13 6.08 -8.64
CA GLU A 106 -18.58 5.11 -7.63
C GLU A 106 -17.39 4.36 -7.01
N ASN A 107 -16.42 3.90 -7.82
CA ASN A 107 -15.23 3.21 -7.35
C ASN A 107 -14.31 4.13 -6.52
N VAL A 108 -14.15 5.38 -6.94
CA VAL A 108 -13.31 6.36 -6.24
C VAL A 108 -13.96 6.78 -4.91
N ASP A 109 -15.26 7.02 -4.88
CA ASP A 109 -16.00 7.35 -3.65
C ASP A 109 -15.89 6.19 -2.64
N PHE A 110 -16.10 4.95 -3.09
CA PHE A 110 -15.90 3.77 -2.27
C PHE A 110 -14.47 3.68 -1.72
N MET A 111 -13.47 3.92 -2.56
CA MET A 111 -12.07 3.89 -2.14
C MET A 111 -11.78 4.97 -1.08
N ALA A 112 -12.37 6.17 -1.24
CA ALA A 112 -12.25 7.24 -0.28
C ALA A 112 -12.82 6.87 1.10
N GLU A 113 -13.99 6.22 1.14
CA GLU A 113 -14.57 5.69 2.38
C GLU A 113 -13.66 4.64 3.02
N MET A 114 -13.09 3.73 2.23
CA MET A 114 -12.16 2.71 2.74
C MET A 114 -10.89 3.34 3.31
N ILE A 115 -10.35 4.40 2.67
CA ILE A 115 -9.20 5.15 3.21
C ILE A 115 -9.54 5.76 4.58
N GLU A 116 -10.72 6.33 4.75
CA GLU A 116 -11.13 6.90 6.04
C GLU A 116 -11.20 5.82 7.15
N LEU A 117 -11.69 4.62 6.82
CA LEU A 117 -11.71 3.50 7.75
C LEU A 117 -10.31 3.00 8.11
N CYS A 118 -9.33 3.14 7.21
CA CYS A 118 -7.93 2.79 7.46
C CYS A 118 -7.32 3.60 8.61
N ALA A 119 -7.83 4.81 8.92
CA ALA A 119 -7.39 5.62 10.05
C ALA A 119 -7.40 4.85 11.39
N MET A 120 -8.29 3.86 11.53
CA MET A 120 -8.38 3.03 12.74
C MET A 120 -7.12 2.21 13.01
N PHE A 121 -6.32 1.93 11.98
CA PHE A 121 -5.04 1.22 12.10
C PHE A 121 -3.84 2.15 12.32
N GLN A 122 -3.99 3.45 12.07
CA GLN A 122 -2.91 4.46 12.10
C GLN A 122 -1.71 4.07 11.20
N PRO A 123 -1.91 3.72 9.93
CA PRO A 123 -0.85 3.24 9.06
C PRO A 123 0.09 4.37 8.66
N THR A 124 1.37 4.02 8.40
CA THR A 124 2.31 4.93 7.76
C THR A 124 2.02 5.08 6.26
N CYS A 125 1.65 3.98 5.59
CA CYS A 125 1.42 3.95 4.14
C CYS A 125 0.08 3.31 3.78
N LEU A 126 -0.48 3.75 2.63
CA LEU A 126 -1.59 3.10 1.95
C LEU A 126 -1.12 2.67 0.57
N VAL A 127 -1.28 1.40 0.23
CA VAL A 127 -0.93 0.84 -1.08
C VAL A 127 -2.18 0.76 -1.95
N LEU A 128 -2.12 1.39 -3.13
CA LEU A 128 -3.23 1.50 -4.07
C LEU A 128 -2.85 0.99 -5.45
N HIS A 129 -3.68 0.12 -6.02
CA HIS A 129 -3.58 -0.26 -7.42
C HIS A 129 -4.10 0.85 -8.34
N PRO A 130 -3.33 1.28 -9.37
CA PRO A 130 -3.79 2.32 -10.30
C PRO A 130 -4.89 1.81 -11.26
N SER A 131 -5.02 0.48 -11.40
CA SER A 131 -6.04 -0.15 -12.24
C SER A 131 -6.28 -1.61 -11.89
N SER A 132 -7.21 -2.24 -12.61
CA SER A 132 -7.31 -3.70 -12.74
C SER A 132 -7.16 -4.11 -14.20
N GLU A 133 -6.89 -5.37 -14.48
CA GLU A 133 -6.77 -5.90 -15.84
C GLU A 133 -8.08 -6.55 -16.35
N PRO A 134 -8.26 -6.71 -17.66
CA PRO A 134 -7.32 -6.35 -18.74
C PRO A 134 -7.50 -4.90 -19.23
N ILE A 135 -6.41 -4.28 -19.75
CA ILE A 135 -6.44 -2.95 -20.36
C ILE A 135 -5.87 -3.05 -21.79
N ALA A 136 -6.67 -2.69 -22.78
CA ALA A 136 -6.23 -2.63 -24.18
C ALA A 136 -5.38 -1.37 -24.44
N ASP A 137 -4.40 -1.48 -25.32
CA ASP A 137 -3.49 -0.36 -25.66
C ASP A 137 -4.23 0.82 -26.27
N SER A 138 -5.31 0.59 -27.02
CA SER A 138 -6.11 1.64 -27.66
C SER A 138 -6.77 2.63 -26.68
N ILE A 139 -7.01 2.21 -25.43
CA ILE A 139 -7.62 3.05 -24.40
C ILE A 139 -6.63 3.41 -23.28
N ARG A 140 -5.39 2.92 -23.35
CA ARG A 140 -4.42 2.98 -22.26
C ARG A 140 -4.08 4.41 -21.85
N ALA A 141 -3.89 5.30 -22.82
CA ALA A 141 -3.57 6.69 -22.53
C ALA A 141 -4.68 7.40 -21.72
N GLN A 142 -5.96 7.17 -22.08
CA GLN A 142 -7.09 7.72 -21.36
C GLN A 142 -7.21 7.12 -19.96
N ARG A 143 -6.96 5.81 -19.83
CA ARG A 143 -6.98 5.12 -18.53
C ARG A 143 -5.89 5.64 -17.61
N ILE A 144 -4.69 5.98 -18.11
CA ILE A 144 -3.63 6.62 -17.34
C ILE A 144 -4.09 7.98 -16.82
N ALA A 145 -4.69 8.82 -17.68
CA ALA A 145 -5.20 10.13 -17.27
C ALA A 145 -6.26 10.00 -16.17
N ASN A 146 -7.21 9.08 -16.33
CA ASN A 146 -8.25 8.81 -15.35
C ASN A 146 -7.67 8.30 -14.00
N ALA A 147 -6.66 7.42 -14.06
CA ALA A 147 -5.97 6.96 -12.85
C ALA A 147 -5.30 8.11 -12.10
N SER A 148 -4.56 8.97 -12.82
CA SER A 148 -3.88 10.13 -12.22
C SER A 148 -4.88 11.07 -11.54
N GLU A 149 -6.00 11.40 -12.20
CA GLU A 149 -7.07 12.22 -11.62
C GLU A 149 -7.66 11.59 -10.35
N SER A 150 -7.98 10.30 -10.40
CA SER A 150 -8.53 9.56 -9.27
C SER A 150 -7.56 9.50 -8.10
N ILE A 151 -6.26 9.24 -8.36
CA ILE A 151 -5.20 9.22 -7.35
C ILE A 151 -5.04 10.60 -6.70
N ALA A 152 -5.03 11.69 -7.50
CA ALA A 152 -4.95 13.05 -6.96
C ALA A 152 -6.15 13.38 -6.05
N TYR A 153 -7.31 12.86 -6.35
CA TYR A 153 -8.48 12.98 -5.48
C TYR A 153 -8.34 12.17 -4.19
N LEU A 154 -7.95 10.90 -4.28
CA LEU A 154 -7.79 9.99 -3.13
C LEU A 154 -6.64 10.40 -2.21
N LYS A 155 -5.60 11.04 -2.75
CA LYS A 155 -4.49 11.60 -1.96
C LYS A 155 -4.98 12.53 -0.85
N LYS A 156 -6.03 13.31 -1.10
CA LYS A 156 -6.62 14.23 -0.10
C LYS A 156 -7.17 13.48 1.12
N TYR A 157 -7.67 12.27 0.92
CA TYR A 157 -8.17 11.40 1.99
C TYR A 157 -7.03 10.76 2.75
N ALA A 158 -5.99 10.29 2.05
CA ALA A 158 -4.78 9.78 2.69
C ALA A 158 -4.12 10.86 3.58
N ASP A 159 -4.03 12.10 3.09
CA ASP A 159 -3.48 13.23 3.85
C ASP A 159 -4.27 13.52 5.12
N ARG A 160 -5.60 13.45 5.06
CA ARG A 160 -6.46 13.68 6.24
C ARG A 160 -6.22 12.69 7.37
N ILE A 161 -5.88 11.45 7.03
CA ILE A 161 -5.54 10.43 8.04
C ILE A 161 -4.06 10.36 8.39
N GLY A 162 -3.24 11.22 7.77
CA GLY A 162 -1.79 11.29 8.01
C GLY A 162 -0.99 10.15 7.39
N ALA A 163 -1.53 9.43 6.41
CA ALA A 163 -0.88 8.30 5.75
C ALA A 163 -0.29 8.68 4.39
N GLN A 164 0.86 8.11 4.04
CA GLN A 164 1.49 8.24 2.74
C GLN A 164 0.75 7.38 1.70
N LEU A 165 0.22 8.00 0.62
CA LEU A 165 -0.33 7.23 -0.49
C LEU A 165 0.79 6.72 -1.40
N CYS A 166 0.81 5.42 -1.66
CA CYS A 166 1.79 4.72 -2.48
C CYS A 166 1.07 3.98 -3.62
N ILE A 167 1.52 4.18 -4.85
CA ILE A 167 0.96 3.50 -6.02
C ILE A 167 1.83 2.31 -6.36
N GLU A 168 1.22 1.14 -6.45
CA GLU A 168 1.92 -0.11 -6.72
C GLU A 168 2.18 -0.30 -8.22
N ASN A 169 3.38 -0.78 -8.55
CA ASN A 169 3.65 -1.27 -9.90
C ASN A 169 2.94 -2.61 -10.11
N LEU A 170 2.20 -2.72 -11.21
CA LEU A 170 1.39 -3.90 -11.47
C LEU A 170 1.91 -4.69 -12.68
N PRO A 171 1.72 -6.02 -12.69
CA PRO A 171 2.16 -6.85 -13.81
C PRO A 171 1.22 -6.81 -15.01
N ARG A 172 1.62 -7.53 -16.08
CA ARG A 172 0.82 -7.86 -17.27
C ARG A 172 0.25 -6.63 -17.97
N THR A 173 -1.07 -6.57 -18.13
CA THR A 173 -1.79 -5.50 -18.85
C THR A 173 -2.36 -4.43 -17.92
N CYS A 174 -2.08 -4.49 -16.62
CA CYS A 174 -2.44 -3.42 -15.68
C CYS A 174 -1.69 -2.12 -16.01
N LEU A 175 -2.18 -0.99 -15.51
CA LEU A 175 -1.43 0.27 -15.55
C LEU A 175 -0.24 0.22 -14.58
N GLY A 176 0.83 0.96 -14.91
CA GLY A 176 2.03 1.00 -14.09
C GLY A 176 2.89 -0.26 -14.23
N ASN A 177 2.75 -1.02 -15.32
CA ASN A 177 3.55 -2.22 -15.59
C ASN A 177 4.97 -1.93 -16.10
N THR A 178 5.30 -0.67 -16.34
CA THR A 178 6.67 -0.19 -16.59
C THR A 178 6.98 1.02 -15.72
N PRO A 179 8.26 1.27 -15.40
CA PRO A 179 8.67 2.45 -14.62
C PRO A 179 8.21 3.77 -15.26
N GLU A 180 8.33 3.88 -16.59
CA GLU A 180 7.95 5.07 -17.33
C GLU A 180 6.44 5.35 -17.25
N GLU A 181 5.63 4.30 -17.33
CA GLU A 181 4.19 4.42 -17.20
C GLU A 181 3.77 4.77 -15.77
N LEU A 182 4.38 4.12 -14.79
CA LEU A 182 4.12 4.42 -13.38
C LEU A 182 4.46 5.89 -13.07
N MET A 183 5.59 6.39 -13.56
CA MET A 183 5.98 7.79 -13.40
C MET A 183 5.02 8.75 -14.13
N ARG A 184 4.43 8.36 -15.25
CA ARG A 184 3.37 9.15 -15.91
C ARG A 184 2.09 9.23 -15.09
N ILE A 185 1.78 8.18 -14.32
CA ILE A 185 0.59 8.13 -13.46
C ILE A 185 0.78 9.04 -12.23
N VAL A 186 1.96 9.01 -11.61
CA VAL A 186 2.18 9.66 -10.30
C VAL A 186 2.99 10.95 -10.38
N GLY A 187 3.71 11.21 -11.48
CA GLY A 187 4.78 12.22 -11.55
C GLY A 187 4.35 13.65 -11.25
N ASP A 188 3.11 14.01 -11.57
CA ASP A 188 2.56 15.38 -11.36
C ASP A 188 1.75 15.49 -10.05
N ILE A 189 1.65 14.41 -9.24
CA ILE A 189 0.89 14.44 -8.01
C ILE A 189 1.87 14.59 -6.83
N PRO A 190 1.87 15.75 -6.13
CA PRO A 190 2.79 15.99 -5.03
C PRO A 190 2.67 14.93 -3.93
N ASP A 191 3.82 14.48 -3.42
CA ASP A 191 3.92 13.56 -2.29
C ASP A 191 3.21 12.20 -2.44
N VAL A 192 2.84 11.79 -3.65
CA VAL A 192 2.52 10.40 -3.95
C VAL A 192 3.82 9.63 -4.12
N LYS A 193 3.90 8.45 -3.54
CA LYS A 193 5.07 7.55 -3.61
C LYS A 193 4.74 6.30 -4.43
N VAL A 194 5.75 5.50 -4.66
CA VAL A 194 5.64 4.20 -5.34
C VAL A 194 5.80 3.10 -4.32
N CYS A 195 4.90 2.10 -4.37
CA CYS A 195 5.12 0.81 -3.75
C CYS A 195 5.74 -0.11 -4.81
N PHE A 196 6.85 -0.71 -4.49
CA PHE A 196 7.55 -1.61 -5.39
C PHE A 196 7.27 -3.06 -4.98
N ASP A 197 6.60 -3.81 -5.90
CA ASP A 197 6.26 -5.22 -5.76
C ASP A 197 6.94 -6.08 -6.86
#